data_11cbacf05763f3f8aa477588769775d0
#
_entry.id   11cbacf05763f3f8aa477588769775d0
#
_cell.length_a   1.000
_cell.length_b   1.000
_cell.length_c   1.000
_cell.angle_alpha   90.00
_cell.angle_beta   90.00
_cell.angle_gamma   90.00
#
_symmetry.space_group_name_H-M   'P 1'
#
loop_
_entity.id
_entity.type
_entity.pdbx_description
1 polymer ?
#
loop_
_entity_poly.entity_id
_entity_poly.type
_entity_poly.pdbx_seq_one_letter_code
_entity_poly.pdbx_strand_id
1 'polypeptide(L)'
;VAAATFGGVVSVRGEVVRAVHLPAGLVVRAIWTGHPADTATLVVAVQTLASRDPARHDAHMAALAAASDDLLAATTVPTAIAALDAGGVALAALGDDVARAGGPILEPPLVAELRALARARGGTAKTTGAGGGDVAIIAVPLAADDPALAAALRMAGATPLDLHLGEPGARVEG
;
A
#
# COMPACT_ATOMS: atom_id res chain seq x y z
N VAL A 1 -0.18 5.55 14.29
CA VAL A 1 0.28 5.69 15.68
C VAL A 1 1.42 4.71 15.98
N ALA A 2 1.27 3.38 15.81
CA ALA A 2 2.28 2.40 16.21
C ALA A 2 3.68 2.68 15.61
N ALA A 3 3.80 2.88 14.29
CA ALA A 3 5.09 3.18 13.66
C ALA A 3 5.72 4.49 14.17
N ALA A 4 4.93 5.52 14.45
CA ALA A 4 5.43 6.76 15.03
C ALA A 4 5.92 6.58 16.47
N THR A 5 5.35 5.62 17.21
CA THR A 5 5.73 5.34 18.59
C THR A 5 6.98 4.44 18.66
N PHE A 6 6.98 3.35 17.90
CA PHE A 6 8.02 2.31 18.00
C PHE A 6 9.16 2.51 16.99
N GLY A 7 8.94 3.30 15.95
CA GLY A 7 9.87 3.48 14.84
C GLY A 7 9.94 2.28 13.92
N GLY A 8 10.75 2.37 12.90
CA GLY A 8 10.99 1.29 11.95
C GLY A 8 9.76 0.91 11.13
N VAL A 9 9.77 -0.32 10.65
CA VAL A 9 8.62 -0.97 10.03
C VAL A 9 7.99 -1.91 11.07
N VAL A 10 6.69 -1.79 11.28
CA VAL A 10 5.98 -2.60 12.29
C VAL A 10 4.74 -3.25 11.71
N SER A 11 4.45 -4.45 12.15
CA SER A 11 3.15 -5.08 11.99
C SER A 11 2.30 -4.83 13.22
N VAL A 12 1.01 -4.60 13.02
CA VAL A 12 0.03 -4.39 14.10
C VAL A 12 -1.11 -5.36 13.88
N ARG A 13 -1.37 -6.20 14.90
CA ARG A 13 -2.50 -7.13 14.88
C ARG A 13 -3.21 -7.08 16.24
N GLY A 14 -4.36 -6.43 16.28
CA GLY A 14 -5.01 -6.05 17.53
C GLY A 14 -4.09 -5.14 18.35
N GLU A 15 -3.77 -5.54 19.58
CA GLU A 15 -2.85 -4.80 20.47
C GLU A 15 -1.38 -5.22 20.32
N VAL A 16 -1.10 -6.24 19.50
CA VAL A 16 0.26 -6.76 19.34
C VAL A 16 0.99 -5.97 18.26
N VAL A 17 2.12 -5.36 18.62
CA VAL A 17 3.03 -4.66 17.71
C VAL A 17 4.34 -5.46 17.63
N ARG A 18 4.81 -5.72 16.41
CA ARG A 18 6.08 -6.43 16.17
C ARG A 18 6.91 -5.69 15.15
N ALA A 19 8.21 -5.58 15.38
CA ALA A 19 9.14 -5.08 14.37
C ALA A 19 9.18 -6.04 13.16
N VAL A 20 9.26 -5.46 11.97
CA VAL A 20 9.35 -6.19 10.70
C VAL A 20 10.62 -5.78 9.99
N HIS A 21 11.35 -6.75 9.46
CA HIS A 21 12.52 -6.51 8.64
C HIS A 21 12.18 -6.82 7.19
N LEU A 22 12.18 -5.80 6.34
CA LEU A 22 12.01 -5.99 4.91
C LEU A 22 13.29 -6.59 4.31
N PRO A 23 13.19 -7.40 3.25
CA PRO A 23 14.35 -7.97 2.59
C PRO A 23 15.34 -6.91 2.11
N ALA A 24 16.64 -7.14 2.35
CA ALA A 24 17.67 -6.25 1.85
C ALA A 24 17.59 -6.14 0.32
N GLY A 25 17.72 -4.92 -0.20
CA GLY A 25 17.57 -4.62 -1.62
C GLY A 25 16.14 -4.36 -2.10
N LEU A 26 15.13 -4.41 -1.21
CA LEU A 26 13.81 -3.87 -1.48
C LEU A 26 13.83 -2.37 -1.23
N VAL A 27 13.51 -1.57 -2.24
CA VAL A 27 13.29 -0.12 -2.11
C VAL A 27 11.81 0.16 -2.14
N VAL A 28 11.33 0.93 -1.16
CA VAL A 28 9.95 1.42 -1.11
C VAL A 28 9.97 2.93 -1.12
N ARG A 29 9.27 3.53 -2.09
CA ARG A 29 9.11 4.98 -2.24
C ARG A 29 7.68 5.39 -1.96
N ALA A 30 7.50 6.44 -1.18
CA ALA A 30 6.21 7.08 -1.01
C ALA A 30 5.95 8.06 -2.16
N ILE A 31 4.73 8.07 -2.65
CA ILE A 31 4.30 8.87 -3.80
C ILE A 31 3.04 9.64 -3.40
N TRP A 32 3.05 10.95 -3.56
CA TRP A 32 1.84 11.76 -3.49
C TRP A 32 1.06 11.65 -4.80
N THR A 33 -0.23 11.30 -4.71
CA THR A 33 -1.10 11.05 -5.88
C THR A 33 -1.79 12.31 -6.41
N GLY A 34 -1.60 13.44 -5.76
CA GLY A 34 -2.22 14.72 -6.17
C GLY A 34 -3.61 14.97 -5.57
N HIS A 35 -4.22 13.98 -4.92
CA HIS A 35 -5.57 14.08 -4.37
C HIS A 35 -5.62 13.59 -2.92
N PRO A 36 -6.28 14.32 -2.01
CA PRO A 36 -6.50 13.86 -0.65
C PRO A 36 -7.52 12.71 -0.63
N ALA A 37 -7.36 11.77 0.30
CA ALA A 37 -8.33 10.72 0.55
C ALA A 37 -9.30 11.11 1.67
N ASP A 38 -10.60 10.88 1.47
CA ASP A 38 -11.59 10.93 2.55
C ASP A 38 -11.77 9.53 3.15
N THR A 39 -10.92 9.21 4.11
CA THR A 39 -10.92 7.90 4.78
C THR A 39 -12.27 7.57 5.41
N ALA A 40 -12.98 8.55 5.96
CA ALA A 40 -14.27 8.31 6.60
C ALA A 40 -15.32 7.81 5.58
N THR A 41 -15.42 8.47 4.44
CA THR A 41 -16.31 8.05 3.35
C THR A 41 -15.93 6.68 2.80
N LEU A 42 -14.63 6.37 2.66
CA LEU A 42 -14.16 5.06 2.19
C LEU A 42 -14.54 3.94 3.17
N VAL A 43 -14.35 4.14 4.47
CA VAL A 43 -14.72 3.16 5.51
C VAL A 43 -16.22 2.90 5.49
N VAL A 44 -17.06 3.92 5.42
CA VAL A 44 -18.52 3.76 5.33
C VAL A 44 -18.93 2.96 4.10
N ALA A 45 -18.27 3.19 2.96
CA ALA A 45 -18.57 2.45 1.72
C ALA A 45 -18.24 0.96 1.84
N VAL A 46 -17.09 0.61 2.44
CA VAL A 46 -16.71 -0.80 2.70
C VAL A 46 -17.66 -1.44 3.72
N GLN A 47 -18.06 -0.73 4.78
CA GLN A 47 -19.06 -1.22 5.73
C GLN A 47 -20.43 -1.44 5.07
N THR A 48 -20.79 -0.60 4.10
CA THR A 48 -22.01 -0.78 3.30
C THR A 48 -21.94 -2.06 2.47
N LEU A 49 -20.79 -2.37 1.85
CA LEU A 49 -20.57 -3.64 1.15
C LEU A 49 -20.69 -4.81 2.13
N ALA A 50 -20.06 -4.72 3.31
CA ALA A 50 -20.14 -5.75 4.36
C ALA A 50 -21.59 -6.05 4.78
N SER A 51 -22.43 -5.02 4.84
CA SER A 51 -23.85 -5.18 5.22
C SER A 51 -24.70 -5.76 4.10
N ARG A 52 -24.38 -5.46 2.83
CA ARG A 52 -25.16 -5.88 1.65
C ARG A 52 -24.74 -7.24 1.10
N ASP A 53 -23.45 -7.53 1.12
CA ASP A 53 -22.85 -8.76 0.64
C ASP A 53 -21.70 -9.19 1.57
N PRO A 54 -22.02 -9.77 2.74
CA PRO A 54 -21.01 -10.18 3.72
C PRO A 54 -19.99 -11.18 3.14
N ALA A 55 -20.46 -12.12 2.31
CA ALA A 55 -19.60 -13.15 1.75
C ALA A 55 -18.52 -12.56 0.83
N ARG A 56 -18.88 -11.58 0.02
CA ARG A 56 -17.95 -10.88 -0.86
C ARG A 56 -16.99 -9.98 -0.07
N HIS A 57 -17.50 -9.25 0.91
CA HIS A 57 -16.67 -8.48 1.82
C HIS A 57 -15.63 -9.36 2.51
N ASP A 58 -16.06 -10.50 3.09
CA ASP A 58 -15.16 -11.40 3.82
C ASP A 58 -14.10 -12.02 2.91
N ALA A 59 -14.44 -12.32 1.65
CA ALA A 59 -13.49 -12.78 0.66
C ALA A 59 -12.38 -11.75 0.39
N HIS A 60 -12.75 -10.46 0.27
CA HIS A 60 -11.76 -9.37 0.11
C HIS A 60 -10.89 -9.21 1.36
N MET A 61 -11.49 -9.25 2.55
CA MET A 61 -10.73 -9.16 3.81
C MET A 61 -9.76 -10.33 3.97
N ALA A 62 -10.17 -11.55 3.60
CA ALA A 62 -9.30 -12.72 3.60
C ALA A 62 -8.12 -12.57 2.62
N ALA A 63 -8.36 -12.06 1.42
CA ALA A 63 -7.30 -11.82 0.42
C ALA A 63 -6.29 -10.76 0.91
N LEU A 64 -6.76 -9.67 1.51
CA LEU A 64 -5.90 -8.63 2.09
C LEU A 64 -5.10 -9.16 3.29
N ALA A 65 -5.71 -9.98 4.14
CA ALA A 65 -5.04 -10.62 5.26
C ALA A 65 -3.94 -11.59 4.78
N ALA A 66 -4.24 -12.43 3.80
CA ALA A 66 -3.27 -13.35 3.20
C ALA A 66 -2.06 -12.59 2.61
N ALA A 67 -2.29 -11.54 1.84
CA ALA A 67 -1.21 -10.72 1.30
C ALA A 67 -0.34 -10.06 2.41
N SER A 68 -0.96 -9.66 3.52
CA SER A 68 -0.22 -9.17 4.69
C SER A 68 0.62 -10.25 5.34
N ASP A 69 0.09 -11.46 5.50
CA ASP A 69 0.82 -12.59 6.09
C ASP A 69 1.97 -13.03 5.18
N ASP A 70 1.77 -13.04 3.86
CA ASP A 70 2.81 -13.32 2.87
C ASP A 70 3.94 -12.28 2.92
N LEU A 71 3.60 -10.98 3.09
CA LEU A 71 4.62 -9.94 3.26
C LEU A 71 5.44 -10.13 4.53
N LEU A 72 4.80 -10.51 5.63
CA LEU A 72 5.48 -10.79 6.90
C LEU A 72 6.38 -12.03 6.82
N ALA A 73 6.04 -13.00 5.99
CA ALA A 73 6.83 -14.20 5.74
C ALA A 73 7.91 -14.01 4.66
N ALA A 74 7.89 -12.90 3.92
CA ALA A 74 8.78 -12.67 2.80
C ALA A 74 10.24 -12.48 3.25
N THR A 75 11.15 -13.31 2.73
CA THR A 75 12.58 -13.26 3.02
C THR A 75 13.41 -12.77 1.84
N THR A 76 12.80 -12.61 0.67
CA THR A 76 13.46 -12.15 -0.57
C THR A 76 12.70 -10.98 -1.18
N VAL A 77 13.41 -10.15 -1.96
CA VAL A 77 12.79 -9.03 -2.68
C VAL A 77 11.64 -9.47 -3.59
N PRO A 78 11.77 -10.53 -4.42
CA PRO A 78 10.65 -10.98 -5.24
C PRO A 78 9.43 -11.42 -4.45
N THR A 79 9.60 -12.13 -3.32
CA THR A 79 8.47 -12.56 -2.49
C THR A 79 7.77 -11.39 -1.79
N ALA A 80 8.53 -10.39 -1.33
CA ALA A 80 7.96 -9.17 -0.75
C ALA A 80 7.18 -8.35 -1.79
N ILE A 81 7.73 -8.21 -3.01
CA ILE A 81 7.05 -7.51 -4.11
C ILE A 81 5.77 -8.25 -4.51
N ALA A 82 5.80 -9.59 -4.60
CA ALA A 82 4.62 -10.39 -4.92
C ALA A 82 3.50 -10.22 -3.87
N ALA A 83 3.86 -10.22 -2.59
CA ALA A 83 2.90 -10.00 -1.50
C ALA A 83 2.31 -8.58 -1.53
N LEU A 84 3.13 -7.55 -1.76
CA LEU A 84 2.65 -6.17 -1.92
C LEU A 84 1.74 -6.03 -3.15
N ASP A 85 2.09 -6.69 -4.26
CA ASP A 85 1.28 -6.70 -5.48
C ASP A 85 -0.08 -7.38 -5.25
N ALA A 86 -0.09 -8.55 -4.59
CA ALA A 86 -1.31 -9.25 -4.21
C ALA A 86 -2.22 -8.38 -3.33
N GLY A 87 -1.66 -7.66 -2.36
CA GLY A 87 -2.40 -6.72 -1.54
C GLY A 87 -2.97 -5.54 -2.35
N GLY A 88 -2.22 -5.02 -3.32
CA GLY A 88 -2.70 -3.99 -4.24
C GLY A 88 -3.84 -4.48 -5.13
N VAL A 89 -3.72 -5.68 -5.69
CA VAL A 89 -4.78 -6.30 -6.52
C VAL A 89 -6.04 -6.58 -5.69
N ALA A 90 -5.89 -7.08 -4.46
CA ALA A 90 -7.02 -7.34 -3.58
C ALA A 90 -7.77 -6.04 -3.20
N LEU A 91 -7.03 -4.94 -2.95
CA LEU A 91 -7.65 -3.65 -2.66
C LEU A 91 -8.35 -3.06 -3.90
N ALA A 92 -7.77 -3.21 -5.08
CA ALA A 92 -8.42 -2.81 -6.35
C ALA A 92 -9.74 -3.58 -6.57
N ALA A 93 -9.74 -4.89 -6.36
CA ALA A 93 -10.93 -5.73 -6.49
C ALA A 93 -12.03 -5.34 -5.48
N LEU A 94 -11.67 -5.03 -4.24
CA LEU A 94 -12.59 -4.45 -3.25
C LEU A 94 -13.15 -3.11 -3.75
N GLY A 95 -12.28 -2.26 -4.31
CA GLY A 95 -12.66 -0.96 -4.87
C GLY A 95 -13.66 -1.09 -6.03
N ASP A 96 -13.48 -2.06 -6.89
CA ASP A 96 -14.41 -2.35 -7.99
C ASP A 96 -15.80 -2.75 -7.50
N ASP A 97 -15.87 -3.53 -6.42
CA ASP A 97 -17.15 -3.93 -5.83
C ASP A 97 -17.84 -2.76 -5.13
N VAL A 98 -17.09 -1.93 -4.42
CA VAL A 98 -17.59 -0.69 -3.81
C VAL A 98 -18.10 0.27 -4.90
N ALA A 99 -17.36 0.47 -5.98
CA ALA A 99 -17.75 1.36 -7.08
C ALA A 99 -19.01 0.84 -7.80
N ARG A 100 -19.13 -0.47 -8.04
CA ARG A 100 -20.35 -1.08 -8.61
C ARG A 100 -21.58 -0.89 -7.72
N ALA A 101 -21.39 -0.77 -6.43
CA ALA A 101 -22.45 -0.43 -5.47
C ALA A 101 -22.75 1.08 -5.39
N GLY A 102 -22.11 1.92 -6.23
CA GLY A 102 -22.26 3.38 -6.24
C GLY A 102 -21.40 4.09 -5.20
N GLY A 103 -20.41 3.42 -4.64
CA GLY A 103 -19.46 4.00 -3.68
C GLY A 103 -18.29 4.74 -4.35
N PRO A 104 -17.39 5.31 -3.55
CA PRO A 104 -16.22 6.05 -4.02
C PRO A 104 -15.15 5.12 -4.62
N ILE A 105 -14.21 5.72 -5.36
CA ILE A 105 -13.07 5.01 -5.93
C ILE A 105 -12.05 4.75 -4.81
N LEU A 106 -11.74 3.47 -4.55
CA LEU A 106 -10.71 3.07 -3.58
C LEU A 106 -9.30 3.06 -4.20
N GLU A 107 -9.19 2.68 -5.47
CA GLU A 107 -7.92 2.76 -6.19
C GLU A 107 -8.02 3.80 -7.31
N PRO A 108 -7.35 4.97 -7.18
CA PRO A 108 -7.28 5.94 -8.25
C PRO A 108 -6.62 5.36 -9.51
N PRO A 109 -7.06 5.76 -10.73
CA PRO A 109 -6.45 5.27 -11.98
C PRO A 109 -4.94 5.45 -12.04
N LEU A 110 -4.42 6.54 -11.49
CA LEU A 110 -2.98 6.76 -11.38
C LEU A 110 -2.25 5.61 -10.69
N VAL A 111 -2.81 5.03 -9.63
CA VAL A 111 -2.13 3.93 -8.90
C VAL A 111 -2.04 2.67 -9.76
N ALA A 112 -3.05 2.38 -10.57
CA ALA A 112 -3.00 1.28 -11.53
C ALA A 112 -1.92 1.51 -12.60
N GLU A 113 -1.78 2.75 -13.09
CA GLU A 113 -0.72 3.16 -14.03
C GLU A 113 0.68 3.02 -13.39
N LEU A 114 0.85 3.52 -12.16
CA LEU A 114 2.10 3.38 -11.41
C LEU A 114 2.46 1.91 -11.16
N ARG A 115 1.46 1.06 -10.90
CA ARG A 115 1.66 -0.39 -10.77
C ARG A 115 2.16 -1.00 -12.08
N ALA A 116 1.62 -0.62 -13.21
CA ALA A 116 2.08 -1.10 -14.52
C ALA A 116 3.53 -0.66 -14.79
N LEU A 117 3.87 0.61 -14.51
CA LEU A 117 5.25 1.14 -14.62
C LEU A 117 6.23 0.40 -13.71
N ALA A 118 5.84 0.12 -12.46
CA ALA A 118 6.68 -0.61 -11.53
C ALA A 118 6.87 -2.08 -11.93
N ARG A 119 5.79 -2.76 -12.37
CA ARG A 119 5.84 -4.15 -12.84
C ARG A 119 6.80 -4.34 -14.02
N ALA A 120 6.86 -3.38 -14.94
CA ALA A 120 7.83 -3.40 -16.04
C ALA A 120 9.30 -3.37 -15.57
N ARG A 121 9.53 -3.07 -14.28
CA ARG A 121 10.84 -3.04 -13.61
C ARG A 121 10.98 -4.09 -12.50
N GLY A 122 10.12 -5.10 -12.49
CA GLY A 122 10.11 -6.16 -11.47
C GLY A 122 9.57 -5.71 -10.10
N GLY A 123 8.84 -4.59 -10.06
CA GLY A 123 8.25 -4.02 -8.86
C GLY A 123 6.73 -4.03 -8.83
N THR A 124 6.15 -3.26 -7.94
CA THR A 124 4.70 -3.02 -7.83
C THR A 124 4.39 -1.65 -7.26
N ALA A 125 3.12 -1.22 -7.34
CA ALA A 125 2.60 -0.04 -6.64
C ALA A 125 1.21 -0.32 -6.07
N LYS A 126 0.90 0.31 -4.93
CA LYS A 126 -0.42 0.25 -4.30
C LYS A 126 -0.70 1.50 -3.46
N THR A 127 -1.96 1.78 -3.22
CA THR A 127 -2.34 2.80 -2.23
C THR A 127 -1.91 2.40 -0.83
N THR A 128 -1.74 3.40 0.04
CA THR A 128 -1.58 3.19 1.49
C THR A 128 -2.93 3.32 2.20
N GLY A 129 -3.06 2.73 3.38
CA GLY A 129 -4.25 2.85 4.21
C GLY A 129 -5.53 2.40 3.53
N ALA A 130 -6.58 3.20 3.64
CA ALA A 130 -7.91 2.91 3.11
C ALA A 130 -8.04 3.06 1.59
N GLY A 131 -7.05 3.58 0.90
CA GLY A 131 -7.13 3.91 -0.52
C GLY A 131 -7.63 5.33 -0.79
N GLY A 132 -8.22 5.53 -1.96
CA GLY A 132 -8.89 6.78 -2.35
C GLY A 132 -8.01 7.91 -2.84
N GLY A 133 -6.70 7.76 -2.82
CA GLY A 133 -5.74 8.82 -3.18
C GLY A 133 -4.68 8.99 -2.10
N ASP A 134 -4.33 10.25 -1.75
CA ASP A 134 -3.33 10.62 -0.75
C ASP A 134 -1.95 10.05 -1.11
N VAL A 135 -1.45 9.10 -0.38
CA VAL A 135 -0.15 8.49 -0.62
C VAL A 135 -0.31 7.07 -1.18
N ALA A 136 0.46 6.79 -2.23
CA ALA A 136 0.73 5.44 -2.70
C ALA A 136 2.18 5.05 -2.38
N ILE A 137 2.49 3.78 -2.42
CA ILE A 137 3.87 3.28 -2.38
C ILE A 137 4.21 2.61 -3.71
N ILE A 138 5.48 2.75 -4.10
CA ILE A 138 6.12 1.93 -5.13
C ILE A 138 7.19 1.09 -4.45
N ALA A 139 7.18 -0.20 -4.73
CA ALA A 139 8.19 -1.14 -4.26
C ALA A 139 8.92 -1.73 -5.46
N VAL A 140 10.24 -1.60 -5.49
CA VAL A 140 11.10 -2.09 -6.59
C VAL A 140 12.37 -2.74 -6.03
N PRO A 141 13.03 -3.63 -6.80
CA PRO A 141 14.40 -4.01 -6.50
C PRO A 141 15.34 -2.81 -6.54
N LEU A 142 16.37 -2.78 -5.70
CA LEU A 142 17.36 -1.67 -5.65
C LEU A 142 17.95 -1.33 -7.02
N ALA A 143 18.21 -2.32 -7.85
CA ALA A 143 18.75 -2.12 -9.20
C ALA A 143 17.77 -1.38 -10.15
N ALA A 144 16.48 -1.35 -9.83
CA ALA A 144 15.43 -0.66 -10.61
C ALA A 144 15.08 0.72 -10.04
N ASP A 145 15.61 1.10 -8.89
CA ASP A 145 15.45 2.41 -8.27
C ASP A 145 16.47 3.41 -8.85
N ASP A 146 16.19 3.87 -10.04
CA ASP A 146 17.05 4.72 -10.84
C ASP A 146 16.40 6.07 -11.23
N PRO A 147 17.17 7.03 -11.78
CA PRO A 147 16.61 8.30 -12.25
C PRO A 147 15.53 8.16 -13.33
N ALA A 148 15.56 7.09 -14.13
CA ALA A 148 14.56 6.84 -15.17
C ALA A 148 13.21 6.46 -14.55
N LEU A 149 13.19 5.70 -13.44
CA LEU A 149 11.98 5.45 -12.68
C LEU A 149 11.41 6.77 -12.14
N ALA A 150 12.24 7.58 -11.48
CA ALA A 150 11.81 8.87 -10.93
C ALA A 150 11.24 9.81 -12.02
N ALA A 151 11.83 9.83 -13.22
CA ALA A 151 11.32 10.59 -14.35
C ALA A 151 9.97 10.04 -14.84
N ALA A 152 9.84 8.72 -14.99
CA ALA A 152 8.59 8.09 -15.43
C ALA A 152 7.44 8.37 -14.46
N LEU A 153 7.69 8.34 -13.14
CA LEU A 153 6.70 8.67 -12.12
C LEU A 153 6.19 10.11 -12.25
N ARG A 154 7.11 11.07 -12.44
CA ARG A 154 6.72 12.47 -12.65
C ARG A 154 5.94 12.68 -13.94
N MET A 155 6.31 11.99 -15.01
CA MET A 155 5.58 12.05 -16.29
C MET A 155 4.15 11.48 -16.17
N ALA A 156 3.93 10.49 -15.31
CA ALA A 156 2.61 9.97 -14.97
C ALA A 156 1.80 10.90 -14.05
N GLY A 157 2.36 12.04 -13.63
CA GLY A 157 1.70 12.99 -12.74
C GLY A 157 1.87 12.69 -11.24
N ALA A 158 2.71 11.72 -10.90
CA ALA A 158 2.99 11.37 -9.51
C ALA A 158 4.15 12.22 -8.94
N THR A 159 4.06 12.58 -7.67
CA THR A 159 5.12 13.32 -6.97
C THR A 159 5.82 12.39 -5.97
N PRO A 160 7.06 11.93 -6.25
CA PRO A 160 7.84 11.20 -5.26
C PRO A 160 8.08 12.06 -4.01
N LEU A 161 7.86 11.47 -2.84
CA LEU A 161 8.12 12.10 -1.56
C LEU A 161 9.49 11.68 -1.06
N ASP A 162 10.23 12.63 -0.49
CA ASP A 162 11.52 12.37 0.17
C ASP A 162 11.26 11.86 1.60
N LEU A 163 10.85 10.61 1.69
CA LEU A 163 10.57 9.93 2.96
C LEU A 163 11.45 8.67 3.07
N HIS A 164 12.02 8.49 4.24
CA HIS A 164 12.81 7.31 4.57
C HIS A 164 11.99 6.33 5.42
N LEU A 165 12.06 5.04 5.05
CA LEU A 165 11.50 3.98 5.88
C LEU A 165 12.46 3.64 7.03
N GLY A 166 11.89 3.31 8.18
CA GLY A 166 12.68 2.80 9.29
C GLY A 166 13.26 3.86 10.22
N GLU A 167 12.76 5.11 10.12
CA GLU A 167 13.15 6.17 11.07
C GLU A 167 12.84 5.78 12.53
N PRO A 168 13.61 6.29 13.49
CA PRO A 168 13.37 6.05 14.91
C PRO A 168 11.98 6.53 15.34
N GLY A 169 11.37 5.80 16.27
CA GLY A 169 10.10 6.20 16.88
C GLY A 169 10.24 7.39 17.85
N ALA A 170 9.14 7.69 18.51
CA ALA A 170 9.08 8.74 19.52
C ALA A 170 10.17 8.55 20.60
N ARG A 171 10.84 9.63 20.96
CA ARG A 171 11.86 9.65 22.01
C ARG A 171 11.42 10.62 23.11
N VAL A 172 11.71 10.27 24.36
CA VAL A 172 11.61 11.22 25.46
C VAL A 172 12.91 12.03 25.48
N GLU A 173 12.80 13.33 25.27
CA GLU A 173 13.93 14.22 25.47
C GLU A 173 14.11 14.41 26.99
N GLY A 174 15.29 14.08 27.50
CA GLY A 174 15.65 14.24 28.90
C GLY A 174 16.09 15.67 29.24
#